data_0010e1d9c38707b9b04f733dc99acdfd
#
_entry.id   0010e1d9c38707b9b04f733dc99acdfd
#
_cell.length_a   1.000
_cell.length_b   1.000
_cell.length_c   1.000
_cell.angle_alpha   90.00
_cell.angle_beta   90.00
_cell.angle_gamma   90.00
#
_symmetry.space_group_name_H-M   'P 1'
#
loop_
_entity.id
_entity.type
_entity.pdbx_description
1 polymer ?
#
loop_
_entity_poly.entity_id
_entity_poly.type
_entity_poly.pdbx_seq_one_letter_code
_entity_poly.pdbx_strand_id
1 'polypeptide(L)'
;YEELRKKRLKSLKKAGMIPENAVMPPWHPRVKPWDSLSLEVQKRETRKMELYAGMVDNLDYNIGRLIDYINDIGEYENTLIDFMSDNGAAAEDFYHNSHYGPLIRAHFYEDYERMGEADSFISYGPQWAEAGSAPFSYFKGYATEGGMVAPMIMSGPGVRRTNEIHQGFLTLVDLAPTFYEIAGARYPDRFLGRKTYPLKGNSLVPFLEGSTGRIHGENYVFALEHYNAAMLRKGNWKITNTERPLDKTNFKLYNLSKDLGEQYDLKEQEPDIYAELLEEWEAFAREVKVLVPPPGFE
;
A
#
# COMPACT_ATOMS: atom_id res chain seq x y z
N TYR A 1 13.39 -15.22 -5.68
CA TYR A 1 12.14 -14.71 -5.14
C TYR A 1 11.78 -15.37 -3.80
N GLU A 2 11.69 -16.70 -3.75
CA GLU A 2 11.23 -17.49 -2.60
C GLU A 2 12.09 -17.24 -1.35
N GLU A 3 13.40 -17.27 -1.50
CA GLU A 3 14.34 -17.03 -0.39
C GLU A 3 14.17 -15.61 0.20
N LEU A 4 13.95 -14.62 -0.66
CA LEU A 4 13.71 -13.25 -0.22
C LEU A 4 12.39 -13.14 0.56
N ARG A 5 11.29 -13.74 0.08
CA ARG A 5 10.02 -13.78 0.79
C ARG A 5 10.15 -14.42 2.17
N LYS A 6 10.77 -15.59 2.24
CA LYS A 6 11.02 -16.29 3.53
C LYS A 6 11.84 -15.45 4.49
N LYS A 7 12.92 -14.82 4.00
CA LYS A 7 13.78 -13.93 4.79
C LYS A 7 12.98 -12.73 5.31
N ARG A 8 12.16 -12.09 4.47
CA ARG A 8 11.32 -10.95 4.85
C ARG A 8 10.29 -11.33 5.90
N LEU A 9 9.54 -12.42 5.69
CA LEU A 9 8.58 -12.91 6.69
C LEU A 9 9.25 -13.08 8.05
N LYS A 10 10.41 -13.76 8.11
CA LYS A 10 11.17 -13.96 9.34
C LYS A 10 11.63 -12.63 9.97
N SER A 11 12.10 -11.70 9.15
CA SER A 11 12.59 -10.40 9.64
C SER A 11 11.45 -9.53 10.16
N LEU A 12 10.30 -9.49 9.49
CA LEU A 12 9.13 -8.73 9.91
C LEU A 12 8.54 -9.26 11.23
N LYS A 13 8.48 -10.59 11.40
CA LYS A 13 8.11 -11.22 12.69
C LYS A 13 9.08 -10.85 13.79
N LYS A 14 10.39 -11.01 13.55
CA LYS A 14 11.43 -10.64 14.52
C LYS A 14 11.37 -9.17 14.92
N ALA A 15 11.03 -8.30 14.00
CA ALA A 15 10.89 -6.86 14.25
C ALA A 15 9.55 -6.51 14.93
N GLY A 16 8.63 -7.45 15.12
CA GLY A 16 7.30 -7.17 15.68
C GLY A 16 6.38 -6.39 14.75
N MET A 17 6.71 -6.30 13.45
CA MET A 17 5.90 -5.57 12.47
C MET A 17 4.65 -6.32 12.02
N ILE A 18 4.67 -7.65 12.14
CA ILE A 18 3.54 -8.53 11.82
C ILE A 18 3.38 -9.58 12.91
N PRO A 19 2.17 -10.17 13.07
CA PRO A 19 1.93 -11.23 14.04
C PRO A 19 2.80 -12.47 13.80
N GLU A 20 3.19 -13.16 14.87
CA GLU A 20 3.98 -14.39 14.80
C GLU A 20 3.30 -15.53 14.02
N ASN A 21 1.96 -15.57 14.05
CA ASN A 21 1.15 -16.54 13.32
C ASN A 21 0.97 -16.21 11.84
N ALA A 22 1.46 -15.07 11.34
CA ALA A 22 1.37 -14.74 9.92
C ALA A 22 2.03 -15.82 9.06
N VAL A 23 1.37 -16.22 7.99
CA VAL A 23 1.85 -17.20 7.01
C VAL A 23 2.04 -16.56 5.65
N MET A 24 2.92 -17.15 4.85
CA MET A 24 3.17 -16.68 3.50
C MET A 24 2.02 -17.11 2.57
N PRO A 25 1.34 -16.20 1.88
CA PRO A 25 0.34 -16.57 0.90
C PRO A 25 0.97 -17.24 -0.33
N PRO A 26 0.20 -17.98 -1.13
CA PRO A 26 0.65 -18.46 -2.42
C PRO A 26 1.03 -17.29 -3.34
N TRP A 27 1.84 -17.59 -4.35
CA TRP A 27 2.15 -16.60 -5.37
C TRP A 27 0.91 -16.24 -6.22
N HIS A 28 0.88 -15.01 -6.68
CA HIS A 28 -0.07 -14.58 -7.70
C HIS A 28 0.05 -15.50 -8.95
N PRO A 29 -1.06 -15.93 -9.59
CA PRO A 29 -1.02 -16.87 -10.71
C PRO A 29 -0.16 -16.44 -11.92
N ARG A 30 0.11 -15.13 -12.05
CA ARG A 30 0.98 -14.59 -13.11
C ARG A 30 2.47 -14.66 -12.78
N VAL A 31 2.84 -14.96 -11.54
CA VAL A 31 4.25 -15.05 -11.13
C VAL A 31 4.79 -16.42 -11.46
N LYS A 32 5.85 -16.46 -12.25
CA LYS A 32 6.57 -17.70 -12.58
C LYS A 32 7.56 -18.06 -11.47
N PRO A 33 7.63 -19.33 -11.04
CA PRO A 33 8.66 -19.77 -10.11
C PRO A 33 10.06 -19.46 -10.63
N TRP A 34 10.97 -19.08 -9.72
CA TRP A 34 12.35 -18.71 -10.10
C TRP A 34 13.07 -19.82 -10.89
N ASP A 35 12.95 -21.06 -10.42
CA ASP A 35 13.61 -22.22 -11.04
C ASP A 35 13.03 -22.60 -12.40
N SER A 36 11.88 -22.05 -12.79
CA SER A 36 11.30 -22.22 -14.12
C SER A 36 11.83 -21.22 -15.16
N LEU A 37 12.59 -20.22 -14.71
CA LEU A 37 13.14 -19.19 -15.58
C LEU A 37 14.47 -19.66 -16.20
N SER A 38 14.74 -19.26 -17.44
CA SER A 38 16.06 -19.48 -18.05
C SER A 38 17.13 -18.68 -17.29
N LEU A 39 18.39 -19.14 -17.39
CA LEU A 39 19.53 -18.45 -16.76
C LEU A 39 19.67 -16.99 -17.21
N GLU A 40 19.36 -16.70 -18.47
CA GLU A 40 19.37 -15.34 -19.00
C GLU A 40 18.29 -14.46 -18.33
N VAL A 41 17.06 -14.99 -18.19
CA VAL A 41 15.99 -14.28 -17.50
C VAL A 41 16.32 -14.10 -16.01
N GLN A 42 16.84 -15.12 -15.34
CA GLN A 42 17.27 -15.00 -13.94
C GLN A 42 18.35 -13.92 -13.77
N LYS A 43 19.31 -13.83 -14.69
CA LYS A 43 20.36 -12.80 -14.69
C LYS A 43 19.75 -11.39 -14.82
N ARG A 44 18.79 -11.20 -15.75
CA ARG A 44 18.07 -9.93 -15.91
C ARG A 44 17.27 -9.56 -14.66
N GLU A 45 16.50 -10.49 -14.13
CA GLU A 45 15.70 -10.26 -12.92
C GLU A 45 16.59 -9.93 -11.71
N THR A 46 17.73 -10.59 -11.55
CA THR A 46 18.71 -10.24 -10.52
C THR A 46 19.16 -8.79 -10.67
N ARG A 47 19.53 -8.38 -11.89
CA ARG A 47 19.97 -7.00 -12.16
C ARG A 47 18.90 -5.97 -11.88
N LYS A 48 17.62 -6.26 -12.20
CA LYS A 48 16.48 -5.38 -11.86
C LYS A 48 16.41 -5.11 -10.35
N MET A 49 16.57 -6.15 -9.52
CA MET A 49 16.51 -5.99 -8.06
C MET A 49 17.76 -5.28 -7.50
N GLU A 50 18.93 -5.48 -8.08
CA GLU A 50 20.13 -4.72 -7.73
C GLU A 50 19.93 -3.23 -7.96
N LEU A 51 19.38 -2.86 -9.12
CA LEU A 51 19.09 -1.46 -9.45
C LEU A 51 18.04 -0.87 -8.51
N TYR A 52 16.99 -1.61 -8.22
CA TYR A 52 15.98 -1.19 -7.24
C TYR A 52 16.60 -0.95 -5.86
N ALA A 53 17.44 -1.86 -5.38
CA ALA A 53 18.14 -1.71 -4.11
C ALA A 53 19.05 -0.48 -4.11
N GLY A 54 19.77 -0.23 -5.19
CA GLY A 54 20.59 0.97 -5.36
C GLY A 54 19.76 2.27 -5.37
N MET A 55 18.55 2.23 -5.93
CA MET A 55 17.63 3.38 -5.87
C MET A 55 17.13 3.64 -4.44
N VAL A 56 16.86 2.59 -3.68
CA VAL A 56 16.44 2.72 -2.25
C VAL A 56 17.59 3.28 -1.41
N ASP A 57 18.82 2.80 -1.62
CA ASP A 57 20.02 3.32 -0.95
C ASP A 57 20.24 4.82 -1.26
N ASN A 58 20.07 5.20 -2.53
CA ASN A 58 20.16 6.60 -2.96
C ASN A 58 19.05 7.46 -2.35
N LEU A 59 17.83 6.93 -2.22
CA LEU A 59 16.72 7.61 -1.57
C LEU A 59 17.05 7.88 -0.09
N ASP A 60 17.51 6.87 0.64
CA ASP A 60 17.91 6.99 2.05
C ASP A 60 19.02 8.04 2.23
N TYR A 61 20.06 8.00 1.40
CA TYR A 61 21.12 9.01 1.39
C TYR A 61 20.58 10.44 1.21
N ASN A 62 19.63 10.66 0.29
CA ASN A 62 19.08 11.98 0.04
C ASN A 62 18.12 12.45 1.14
N ILE A 63 17.40 11.52 1.79
CA ILE A 63 16.61 11.83 3.00
C ILE A 63 17.56 12.28 4.12
N GLY A 64 18.69 11.60 4.33
CA GLY A 64 19.72 12.02 5.29
C GLY A 64 20.19 13.44 5.02
N ARG A 65 20.52 13.79 3.78
CA ARG A 65 20.91 15.16 3.40
C ARG A 65 19.82 16.20 3.69
N LEU A 66 18.54 15.86 3.52
CA LEU A 66 17.44 16.75 3.85
C LEU A 66 17.34 16.97 5.36
N ILE A 67 17.50 15.91 6.15
CA ILE A 67 17.49 15.97 7.62
C ILE A 67 18.68 16.82 8.11
N ASP A 68 19.86 16.61 7.56
CA ASP A 68 21.05 17.40 7.89
C ASP A 68 20.82 18.90 7.61
N TYR A 69 20.24 19.23 6.45
CA TYR A 69 19.90 20.60 6.11
C TYR A 69 18.91 21.22 7.10
N ILE A 70 17.87 20.49 7.50
CA ILE A 70 16.87 20.97 8.50
C ILE A 70 17.55 21.21 9.85
N ASN A 71 18.52 20.37 10.23
CA ASN A 71 19.36 20.58 11.43
C ASN A 71 20.22 21.84 11.30
N ASP A 72 20.91 22.02 10.18
CA ASP A 72 21.83 23.15 9.95
C ASP A 72 21.13 24.50 10.01
N ILE A 73 19.87 24.59 9.57
CA ILE A 73 19.05 25.81 9.70
C ILE A 73 18.36 25.96 11.06
N GLY A 74 18.54 25.00 11.98
CA GLY A 74 18.00 25.06 13.35
C GLY A 74 16.50 24.74 13.46
N GLU A 75 15.89 24.14 12.43
CA GLU A 75 14.44 23.87 12.38
C GLU A 75 14.06 22.41 12.68
N TYR A 76 15.02 21.54 13.00
CA TYR A 76 14.74 20.11 13.21
C TYR A 76 13.73 19.87 14.34
N GLU A 77 13.89 20.55 15.48
CA GLU A 77 13.00 20.42 16.62
C GLU A 77 11.59 21.03 16.39
N ASN A 78 11.42 21.74 15.28
CA ASN A 78 10.16 22.36 14.86
C ASN A 78 9.58 21.75 13.59
N THR A 79 10.14 20.63 13.10
CA THR A 79 9.74 19.97 11.85
C THR A 79 9.18 18.58 12.13
N LEU A 80 7.92 18.33 11.76
CA LEU A 80 7.38 16.99 11.68
C LEU A 80 7.83 16.34 10.36
N ILE A 81 8.45 15.19 10.46
CA ILE A 81 8.90 14.38 9.33
C ILE A 81 7.95 13.17 9.22
N ASP A 82 7.32 13.03 8.07
CA ASP A 82 6.49 11.88 7.71
C ASP A 82 7.04 11.25 6.43
N PHE A 83 7.50 10.02 6.53
CA PHE A 83 7.99 9.23 5.40
C PHE A 83 7.11 8.00 5.19
N MET A 84 6.58 7.85 3.98
CA MET A 84 5.74 6.71 3.62
C MET A 84 5.88 6.32 2.15
N SER A 85 5.42 5.12 1.82
CA SER A 85 5.10 4.76 0.43
C SER A 85 3.65 5.11 0.12
N ASP A 86 3.36 5.51 -1.11
CA ASP A 86 2.03 5.91 -1.57
C ASP A 86 1.11 4.73 -1.91
N ASN A 87 1.68 3.55 -2.15
CA ASN A 87 0.95 2.32 -2.48
C ASN A 87 1.80 1.08 -2.21
N GLY A 88 1.22 -0.10 -2.37
CA GLY A 88 1.97 -1.35 -2.42
C GLY A 88 2.96 -1.39 -3.60
N ALA A 89 3.82 -2.40 -3.62
CA ALA A 89 4.87 -2.52 -4.62
C ALA A 89 4.32 -2.50 -6.05
N ALA A 90 4.92 -1.69 -6.94
CA ALA A 90 4.47 -1.51 -8.32
C ALA A 90 4.93 -2.66 -9.21
N ALA A 91 3.98 -3.31 -9.88
CA ALA A 91 4.24 -4.48 -10.74
C ALA A 91 4.14 -4.17 -12.24
N GLU A 92 3.81 -2.94 -12.59
CA GLU A 92 3.62 -2.53 -13.98
C GLU A 92 4.92 -2.67 -14.78
N ASP A 93 4.81 -3.25 -15.97
CA ASP A 93 5.84 -3.23 -16.99
C ASP A 93 5.48 -2.20 -18.06
N PHE A 94 5.94 -0.98 -17.89
CA PHE A 94 5.63 0.10 -18.80
C PHE A 94 6.36 -0.02 -20.13
N TYR A 95 7.52 -0.65 -20.17
CA TYR A 95 8.29 -0.84 -21.40
C TYR A 95 7.54 -1.74 -22.39
N HIS A 96 6.93 -2.82 -21.89
CA HIS A 96 6.15 -3.77 -22.71
C HIS A 96 4.64 -3.47 -22.75
N ASN A 97 4.20 -2.44 -22.04
CA ASN A 97 2.79 -2.04 -22.03
C ASN A 97 2.33 -1.60 -23.42
N SER A 98 1.10 -1.98 -23.81
CA SER A 98 0.54 -1.66 -25.14
C SER A 98 0.28 -0.17 -25.35
N HIS A 99 -0.04 0.56 -24.29
CA HIS A 99 -0.38 1.99 -24.34
C HIS A 99 0.86 2.87 -24.21
N TYR A 100 1.67 2.69 -23.18
CA TYR A 100 2.85 3.53 -22.89
C TYR A 100 4.13 3.04 -23.58
N GLY A 101 4.24 1.73 -23.82
CA GLY A 101 5.45 1.11 -24.34
C GLY A 101 5.97 1.70 -25.65
N PRO A 102 5.13 2.01 -26.65
CA PRO A 102 5.62 2.63 -27.90
C PRO A 102 6.39 3.94 -27.67
N LEU A 103 5.89 4.82 -26.80
CA LEU A 103 6.56 6.07 -26.46
C LEU A 103 7.87 5.83 -25.69
N ILE A 104 7.84 4.90 -24.71
CA ILE A 104 9.02 4.59 -23.89
C ILE A 104 10.12 4.00 -24.77
N ARG A 105 9.82 2.99 -25.61
CA ARG A 105 10.80 2.36 -26.52
C ARG A 105 11.35 3.30 -27.59
N ALA A 106 10.66 4.38 -27.89
CA ALA A 106 11.18 5.40 -28.81
C ALA A 106 12.32 6.23 -28.20
N HIS A 107 12.45 6.27 -26.87
CA HIS A 107 13.39 7.15 -26.17
C HIS A 107 14.33 6.42 -25.19
N PHE A 108 14.01 5.19 -24.82
CA PHE A 108 14.73 4.43 -23.79
C PHE A 108 15.04 3.00 -24.23
N TYR A 109 16.05 2.42 -23.61
CA TYR A 109 16.52 1.06 -23.85
C TYR A 109 16.23 0.17 -22.65
N GLU A 110 16.09 -1.13 -22.90
CA GLU A 110 15.98 -2.17 -21.87
C GLU A 110 17.10 -3.22 -21.98
N ASP A 111 18.14 -2.95 -22.77
CA ASP A 111 19.25 -3.88 -22.98
C ASP A 111 19.99 -4.14 -21.66
N TYR A 112 20.33 -5.41 -21.43
CA TYR A 112 20.98 -5.84 -20.18
C TYR A 112 22.24 -5.03 -19.86
N GLU A 113 23.09 -4.79 -20.86
CA GLU A 113 24.37 -4.09 -20.69
C GLU A 113 24.21 -2.60 -20.36
N ARG A 114 23.01 -2.06 -20.63
CA ARG A 114 22.68 -0.64 -20.38
C ARG A 114 21.74 -0.45 -19.20
N MET A 115 21.34 -1.52 -18.53
CA MET A 115 20.42 -1.43 -17.39
C MET A 115 21.02 -0.58 -16.26
N GLY A 116 20.34 0.50 -15.92
CA GLY A 116 20.75 1.47 -14.89
C GLY A 116 21.45 2.72 -15.45
N GLU A 117 21.68 2.82 -16.76
CA GLU A 117 22.13 4.05 -17.41
C GLU A 117 20.98 5.06 -17.54
N ALA A 118 21.32 6.34 -17.77
CA ALA A 118 20.35 7.44 -17.80
C ALA A 118 19.26 7.30 -18.89
N ASP A 119 19.54 6.57 -19.95
CA ASP A 119 18.64 6.29 -21.08
C ASP A 119 18.05 4.88 -21.04
N SER A 120 18.16 4.17 -19.92
CA SER A 120 17.46 2.91 -19.70
C SER A 120 16.11 3.13 -19.01
N PHE A 121 15.14 2.25 -19.34
CA PHE A 121 13.85 2.21 -18.64
C PHE A 121 13.57 0.77 -18.18
N ILE A 122 13.61 0.56 -16.89
CA ILE A 122 13.53 -0.77 -16.29
C ILE A 122 12.35 -0.84 -15.33
N SER A 123 11.45 -1.79 -15.57
CA SER A 123 10.39 -2.19 -14.64
C SER A 123 10.79 -3.49 -13.97
N TYR A 124 10.72 -3.55 -12.63
CA TYR A 124 11.16 -4.78 -11.95
C TYR A 124 10.10 -5.90 -11.94
N GLY A 125 8.86 -5.58 -12.29
CA GLY A 125 7.84 -6.54 -12.63
C GLY A 125 7.10 -7.19 -11.44
N PRO A 126 6.07 -8.01 -11.73
CA PRO A 126 5.18 -8.55 -10.71
C PRO A 126 5.85 -9.51 -9.74
N GLN A 127 6.88 -10.23 -10.17
CA GLN A 127 7.61 -11.19 -9.34
C GLN A 127 8.29 -10.50 -8.15
N TRP A 128 9.01 -9.41 -8.43
CA TRP A 128 9.66 -8.62 -7.40
C TRP A 128 8.69 -7.76 -6.60
N ALA A 129 7.63 -7.28 -7.25
CA ALA A 129 6.57 -6.55 -6.55
C ALA A 129 5.94 -7.41 -5.46
N GLU A 130 5.54 -8.65 -5.80
CA GLU A 130 4.94 -9.55 -4.81
C GLU A 130 5.95 -10.05 -3.77
N ALA A 131 7.20 -10.27 -4.17
CA ALA A 131 8.26 -10.54 -3.20
C ALA A 131 8.48 -9.35 -2.25
N GLY A 132 8.27 -8.13 -2.75
CA GLY A 132 8.32 -6.88 -1.99
C GLY A 132 7.16 -6.68 -1.03
N SER A 133 5.96 -7.09 -1.41
CA SER A 133 4.74 -6.96 -0.60
C SER A 133 4.57 -8.07 0.44
N ALA A 134 5.40 -9.13 0.41
CA ALA A 134 5.28 -10.24 1.35
C ALA A 134 5.31 -9.78 2.83
N PRO A 135 4.43 -10.34 3.70
CA PRO A 135 3.57 -11.52 3.51
C PRO A 135 2.13 -11.20 3.06
N PHE A 136 1.89 -10.06 2.48
CA PHE A 136 0.57 -9.70 1.97
C PHE A 136 0.39 -10.25 0.56
N SER A 137 -0.86 -10.54 0.17
CA SER A 137 -1.17 -11.03 -1.17
C SER A 137 -1.15 -9.91 -2.19
N TYR A 138 -0.57 -10.19 -3.34
CA TYR A 138 -0.53 -9.36 -4.53
C TYR A 138 0.26 -8.05 -4.34
N PHE A 139 -0.06 -7.02 -5.11
CA PHE A 139 0.73 -5.80 -5.27
C PHE A 139 -0.17 -4.65 -5.75
N LYS A 140 0.39 -3.47 -5.98
CA LYS A 140 -0.31 -2.28 -6.48
C LYS A 140 -1.28 -2.60 -7.61
N GLY A 141 -2.47 -2.00 -7.55
CA GLY A 141 -3.58 -2.21 -8.48
C GLY A 141 -4.59 -3.27 -8.02
N TYR A 142 -4.32 -3.95 -6.90
CA TYR A 142 -5.27 -4.83 -6.22
C TYR A 142 -5.77 -4.22 -4.91
N ALA A 143 -6.99 -4.57 -4.53
CA ALA A 143 -7.59 -4.15 -3.27
C ALA A 143 -7.23 -5.08 -2.09
N THR A 144 -6.29 -5.99 -2.29
CA THR A 144 -5.69 -6.83 -1.24
C THR A 144 -4.69 -6.03 -0.40
N GLU A 145 -4.32 -6.56 0.78
CA GLU A 145 -3.33 -5.89 1.64
C GLU A 145 -2.00 -5.63 0.91
N GLY A 146 -1.53 -6.53 0.05
CA GLY A 146 -0.28 -6.32 -0.70
C GLY A 146 -0.32 -5.17 -1.72
N GLY A 147 -1.52 -4.79 -2.16
CA GLY A 147 -1.70 -3.61 -3.02
C GLY A 147 -1.87 -2.31 -2.25
N MET A 148 -2.22 -2.37 -0.97
CA MET A 148 -2.68 -1.22 -0.20
C MET A 148 -1.80 -0.87 1.01
N VAL A 149 -1.30 -1.88 1.73
CA VAL A 149 -0.48 -1.65 2.93
C VAL A 149 0.88 -1.11 2.53
N ALA A 150 1.21 0.04 3.10
CA ALA A 150 2.48 0.72 2.90
C ALA A 150 3.12 1.06 4.26
N PRO A 151 4.46 1.04 4.36
CA PRO A 151 5.14 1.47 5.57
C PRO A 151 5.04 2.98 5.73
N MET A 152 4.94 3.43 7.00
CA MET A 152 4.99 4.84 7.36
C MET A 152 5.89 5.02 8.59
N ILE A 153 6.68 6.08 8.60
CA ILE A 153 7.54 6.50 9.72
C ILE A 153 7.20 7.95 10.04
N MET A 154 6.89 8.25 11.30
CA MET A 154 6.71 9.62 11.78
C MET A 154 7.74 9.96 12.84
N SER A 155 8.29 11.16 12.77
CA SER A 155 9.26 11.70 13.75
C SER A 155 9.13 13.22 13.85
N GLY A 156 9.36 13.77 15.03
CA GLY A 156 9.36 15.21 15.28
C GLY A 156 8.39 15.67 16.37
N PRO A 157 8.08 16.97 16.42
CA PRO A 157 7.21 17.55 17.44
C PRO A 157 5.85 16.87 17.53
N GLY A 158 5.38 16.63 18.75
CA GLY A 158 4.11 15.95 19.00
C GLY A 158 4.18 14.42 18.99
N VAL A 159 5.25 13.83 18.46
CA VAL A 159 5.46 12.38 18.46
C VAL A 159 6.13 11.96 19.76
N ARG A 160 5.33 11.56 20.75
CA ARG A 160 5.84 11.09 22.06
C ARG A 160 6.08 9.58 22.10
N ARG A 161 5.47 8.84 21.19
CA ARG A 161 5.67 7.40 21.01
C ARG A 161 6.90 7.14 20.16
N THR A 162 8.07 7.18 20.80
CA THR A 162 9.36 6.97 20.13
C THR A 162 9.78 5.50 20.22
N ASN A 163 10.42 4.99 19.15
CA ASN A 163 10.89 3.62 19.05
C ASN A 163 9.76 2.57 19.17
N GLU A 164 8.53 2.93 18.85
CA GLU A 164 7.38 2.03 18.86
C GLU A 164 6.97 1.63 17.44
N ILE A 165 6.51 0.39 17.28
CA ILE A 165 5.86 -0.10 16.06
C ILE A 165 4.36 -0.16 16.33
N HIS A 166 3.58 0.59 15.56
CA HIS A 166 2.13 0.57 15.64
C HIS A 166 1.55 -0.32 14.54
N GLN A 167 0.72 -1.29 14.95
CA GLN A 167 0.06 -2.23 14.04
C GLN A 167 -1.44 -1.90 13.83
N GLY A 168 -1.93 -0.81 14.43
CA GLY A 168 -3.32 -0.39 14.29
C GLY A 168 -3.60 0.19 12.91
N PHE A 169 -4.86 0.12 12.53
CA PHE A 169 -5.31 0.64 11.25
C PHE A 169 -5.26 2.17 11.22
N LEU A 170 -4.65 2.70 10.21
CA LEU A 170 -4.66 4.11 9.81
C LEU A 170 -4.66 4.21 8.27
N THR A 171 -5.04 5.36 7.74
CA THR A 171 -5.12 5.60 6.31
C THR A 171 -4.60 6.98 5.93
N LEU A 172 -4.31 7.22 4.66
CA LEU A 172 -3.89 8.53 4.15
C LEU A 172 -4.88 9.66 4.46
N VAL A 173 -6.17 9.35 4.61
CA VAL A 173 -7.18 10.38 4.94
C VAL A 173 -7.00 10.93 6.36
N ASP A 174 -6.25 10.26 7.23
CA ASP A 174 -5.95 10.68 8.60
C ASP A 174 -4.84 11.75 8.66
N LEU A 175 -4.02 11.87 7.61
CA LEU A 175 -2.92 12.83 7.59
C LEU A 175 -3.39 14.28 7.51
N ALA A 176 -4.38 14.56 6.67
CA ALA A 176 -4.86 15.93 6.52
C ALA A 176 -5.41 16.51 7.85
N PRO A 177 -6.33 15.85 8.58
CA PRO A 177 -6.75 16.35 9.89
C PRO A 177 -5.59 16.47 10.89
N THR A 178 -4.62 15.55 10.84
CA THR A 178 -3.41 15.61 11.69
C THR A 178 -2.59 16.86 11.42
N PHE A 179 -2.30 17.16 10.16
CA PHE A 179 -1.52 18.34 9.79
C PHE A 179 -2.26 19.65 10.12
N TYR A 180 -3.58 19.71 9.93
CA TYR A 180 -4.38 20.86 10.35
C TYR A 180 -4.30 21.08 11.87
N GLU A 181 -4.41 20.00 12.65
CA GLU A 181 -4.35 20.08 14.12
C GLU A 181 -2.95 20.52 14.60
N ILE A 182 -1.87 19.90 14.11
CA ILE A 182 -0.48 20.25 14.47
C ILE A 182 -0.16 21.70 14.09
N ALA A 183 -0.61 22.15 12.93
CA ALA A 183 -0.41 23.51 12.47
C ALA A 183 -1.29 24.56 13.17
N GLY A 184 -2.23 24.14 14.04
CA GLY A 184 -3.23 25.04 14.62
C GLY A 184 -4.13 25.70 13.59
N ALA A 185 -4.25 25.11 12.39
CA ALA A 185 -4.98 25.67 11.28
C ALA A 185 -6.42 25.10 11.24
N ARG A 186 -7.34 25.90 10.74
CA ARG A 186 -8.73 25.47 10.57
C ARG A 186 -8.98 25.07 9.11
N TYR A 187 -9.52 23.88 8.91
CA TYR A 187 -10.01 23.46 7.59
C TYR A 187 -11.22 24.32 7.19
N PRO A 188 -11.22 25.00 6.02
CA PRO A 188 -12.26 25.94 5.68
C PRO A 188 -13.54 25.25 5.20
N ASP A 189 -14.70 25.78 5.58
CA ASP A 189 -16.01 25.34 5.06
C ASP A 189 -16.20 25.68 3.58
N ARG A 190 -15.47 26.70 3.10
CA ARG A 190 -15.47 27.15 1.71
C ARG A 190 -14.07 27.55 1.26
N PHE A 191 -13.70 27.19 0.04
CA PHE A 191 -12.45 27.63 -0.58
C PHE A 191 -12.74 28.17 -1.99
N LEU A 192 -12.24 29.35 -2.29
CA LEU A 192 -12.49 30.07 -3.54
C LEU A 192 -13.99 30.11 -3.94
N GLY A 193 -14.86 30.41 -2.95
CA GLY A 193 -16.30 30.49 -3.15
C GLY A 193 -17.06 29.16 -3.24
N ARG A 194 -16.37 28.01 -3.30
CA ARG A 194 -16.97 26.67 -3.35
C ARG A 194 -17.01 26.04 -1.95
N LYS A 195 -18.07 25.30 -1.65
CA LYS A 195 -18.16 24.49 -0.45
C LYS A 195 -17.12 23.38 -0.52
N THR A 196 -16.36 23.19 0.57
CA THR A 196 -15.41 22.09 0.70
C THR A 196 -16.09 20.81 1.14
N TYR A 197 -15.50 19.67 0.82
CA TYR A 197 -15.90 18.40 1.40
C TYR A 197 -15.31 18.27 2.82
N PRO A 198 -16.03 17.69 3.79
CA PRO A 198 -15.49 17.48 5.12
C PRO A 198 -14.29 16.50 5.07
N LEU A 199 -13.33 16.70 5.97
CA LEU A 199 -12.28 15.72 6.21
C LEU A 199 -12.91 14.43 6.74
N LYS A 200 -12.52 13.28 6.20
CA LYS A 200 -13.09 11.97 6.57
C LYS A 200 -12.24 11.19 7.58
N GLY A 201 -10.96 11.53 7.70
CA GLY A 201 -10.04 10.86 8.61
C GLY A 201 -10.11 11.37 10.05
N ASN A 202 -9.42 10.69 10.93
CA ASN A 202 -9.18 11.10 12.30
C ASN A 202 -7.77 11.66 12.43
N SER A 203 -7.59 12.70 13.25
CA SER A 203 -6.24 13.17 13.58
C SER A 203 -5.46 12.11 14.36
N LEU A 204 -4.20 11.93 14.00
CA LEU A 204 -3.25 11.06 14.69
C LEU A 204 -2.72 11.69 15.99
N VAL A 205 -2.90 12.98 16.21
CA VAL A 205 -2.31 13.71 17.36
C VAL A 205 -2.61 13.04 18.70
N PRO A 206 -3.85 12.66 19.05
CA PRO A 206 -4.14 12.00 20.33
C PRO A 206 -3.40 10.66 20.48
N PHE A 207 -3.19 9.93 19.39
CA PHE A 207 -2.41 8.70 19.39
C PHE A 207 -0.90 8.99 19.53
N LEU A 208 -0.36 9.91 18.75
CA LEU A 208 1.05 10.29 18.77
C LEU A 208 1.49 10.83 20.13
N GLU A 209 0.62 11.57 20.81
CA GLU A 209 0.84 12.08 22.18
C GLU A 209 0.66 11.02 23.26
N GLY A 210 0.15 9.84 22.92
CA GLY A 210 -0.11 8.77 23.87
C GLY A 210 -1.42 8.88 24.65
N SER A 211 -2.31 9.81 24.28
CA SER A 211 -3.63 10.01 24.91
C SER A 211 -4.59 8.89 24.59
N THR A 212 -4.44 8.22 23.44
CA THR A 212 -5.24 7.07 23.02
C THR A 212 -4.34 5.92 22.61
N GLY A 213 -4.86 4.68 22.73
CA GLY A 213 -4.17 3.47 22.29
C GLY A 213 -4.43 3.10 20.82
N ARG A 214 -5.36 3.78 20.16
CA ARG A 214 -5.76 3.51 18.77
C ARG A 214 -6.24 4.80 18.09
N ILE A 215 -6.15 4.83 16.77
CA ILE A 215 -6.59 5.95 15.92
C ILE A 215 -8.06 5.81 15.56
N HIS A 216 -8.46 4.63 15.16
CA HIS A 216 -9.85 4.30 14.82
C HIS A 216 -10.46 3.27 15.80
N GLY A 217 -11.76 3.42 16.05
CA GLY A 217 -12.53 2.43 16.81
C GLY A 217 -12.79 1.16 15.97
N GLU A 218 -13.27 0.12 16.64
CA GLU A 218 -13.54 -1.18 15.98
C GLU A 218 -14.66 -1.11 14.92
N ASN A 219 -15.55 -0.13 15.04
CA ASN A 219 -16.65 0.10 14.09
C ASN A 219 -16.28 1.07 12.95
N TYR A 220 -15.03 1.52 12.87
CA TYR A 220 -14.60 2.37 11.76
C TYR A 220 -14.61 1.59 10.46
N VAL A 221 -15.29 2.15 9.46
CA VAL A 221 -15.41 1.58 8.14
C VAL A 221 -14.51 2.33 7.17
N PHE A 222 -13.67 1.61 6.47
CA PHE A 222 -12.89 2.13 5.36
C PHE A 222 -13.19 1.33 4.10
N ALA A 223 -13.54 2.00 3.03
CA ALA A 223 -13.84 1.36 1.75
C ALA A 223 -13.11 2.08 0.61
N LEU A 224 -12.77 1.31 -0.42
CA LEU A 224 -12.08 1.77 -1.61
C LEU A 224 -12.55 1.01 -2.84
N GLU A 225 -12.75 1.71 -3.95
CA GLU A 225 -12.81 1.15 -5.30
C GLU A 225 -11.70 1.76 -6.14
N HIS A 226 -11.00 0.92 -6.91
CA HIS A 226 -9.94 1.35 -7.81
C HIS A 226 -9.83 0.38 -8.99
N TYR A 227 -10.06 0.88 -10.21
CA TYR A 227 -10.01 0.09 -11.44
C TYR A 227 -10.84 -1.21 -11.39
N ASN A 228 -12.06 -1.14 -10.90
CA ASN A 228 -12.95 -2.28 -10.71
C ASN A 228 -12.48 -3.33 -9.69
N ALA A 229 -11.45 -3.06 -8.92
CA ALA A 229 -11.14 -3.79 -7.69
C ALA A 229 -11.71 -3.03 -6.51
N ALA A 230 -12.25 -3.71 -5.52
CA ALA A 230 -12.92 -3.07 -4.40
C ALA A 230 -12.67 -3.78 -3.08
N MET A 231 -12.72 -3.02 -2.00
CA MET A 231 -12.66 -3.55 -0.64
C MET A 231 -13.47 -2.71 0.33
N LEU A 232 -13.88 -3.34 1.43
CA LEU A 232 -14.30 -2.66 2.64
C LEU A 232 -13.72 -3.38 3.85
N ARG A 233 -13.20 -2.59 4.79
CA ARG A 233 -12.67 -3.07 6.07
C ARG A 233 -13.43 -2.44 7.23
N LYS A 234 -13.78 -3.29 8.23
CA LYS A 234 -14.34 -2.90 9.51
C LYS A 234 -13.66 -3.70 10.62
N GLY A 235 -12.89 -3.02 11.45
CA GLY A 235 -12.07 -3.70 12.45
C GLY A 235 -11.08 -4.67 11.81
N ASN A 236 -11.17 -5.95 12.20
CA ASN A 236 -10.35 -7.03 11.65
C ASN A 236 -10.98 -7.72 10.43
N TRP A 237 -12.22 -7.41 10.12
CA TRP A 237 -12.93 -8.02 8.99
C TRP A 237 -12.77 -7.18 7.73
N LYS A 238 -12.59 -7.86 6.61
CA LYS A 238 -12.44 -7.23 5.30
C LYS A 238 -13.13 -8.06 4.23
N ILE A 239 -13.91 -7.38 3.39
CA ILE A 239 -14.33 -7.96 2.11
C ILE A 239 -13.49 -7.36 0.99
N THR A 240 -13.07 -8.21 0.06
CA THR A 240 -12.21 -7.83 -1.07
C THR A 240 -12.74 -8.47 -2.36
N ASN A 241 -12.85 -7.67 -3.41
CA ASN A 241 -13.08 -8.13 -4.77
C ASN A 241 -11.87 -7.75 -5.64
N THR A 242 -11.23 -8.76 -6.21
CA THR A 242 -10.08 -8.60 -7.13
C THR A 242 -10.42 -8.94 -8.57
N GLU A 243 -11.63 -9.44 -8.83
CA GLU A 243 -12.07 -9.83 -10.17
C GLU A 243 -12.62 -8.62 -10.94
N ARG A 244 -12.45 -8.63 -12.24
CA ARG A 244 -12.87 -7.54 -13.14
C ARG A 244 -13.75 -8.09 -14.25
N PRO A 245 -14.86 -7.43 -14.61
CA PRO A 245 -15.40 -6.21 -14.00
C PRO A 245 -15.86 -6.42 -12.55
N LEU A 246 -16.01 -5.33 -11.81
CA LEU A 246 -16.50 -5.38 -10.44
C LEU A 246 -17.91 -5.98 -10.38
N ASP A 247 -18.05 -7.07 -9.65
CA ASP A 247 -19.33 -7.71 -9.34
C ASP A 247 -19.41 -7.97 -7.83
N LYS A 248 -20.50 -7.53 -7.22
CA LYS A 248 -20.70 -7.69 -5.77
C LYS A 248 -20.77 -9.15 -5.31
N THR A 249 -21.08 -10.08 -6.19
CA THR A 249 -21.11 -11.52 -5.86
C THR A 249 -19.71 -12.12 -5.71
N ASN A 250 -18.67 -11.43 -6.22
CA ASN A 250 -17.29 -11.89 -6.20
C ASN A 250 -16.50 -11.42 -4.97
N PHE A 251 -17.13 -10.69 -4.05
CA PHE A 251 -16.48 -10.37 -2.79
C PHE A 251 -16.19 -11.65 -1.98
N LYS A 252 -15.02 -11.67 -1.36
CA LYS A 252 -14.56 -12.69 -0.42
C LYS A 252 -14.36 -12.05 0.94
N LEU A 253 -14.60 -12.79 2.01
CA LEU A 253 -14.50 -12.33 3.39
C LEU A 253 -13.25 -12.87 4.05
N TYR A 254 -12.50 -12.00 4.72
CA TYR A 254 -11.28 -12.35 5.44
C TYR A 254 -11.25 -11.77 6.85
N ASN A 255 -10.55 -12.46 7.75
CA ASN A 255 -10.23 -11.94 9.08
C ASN A 255 -8.73 -11.64 9.15
N LEU A 256 -8.34 -10.38 9.03
CA LEU A 256 -6.95 -9.96 8.94
C LEU A 256 -6.12 -10.21 10.21
N SER A 257 -6.76 -10.39 11.37
CA SER A 257 -6.02 -10.77 12.58
C SER A 257 -5.52 -12.22 12.57
N LYS A 258 -6.09 -13.06 11.70
CA LYS A 258 -5.74 -14.48 11.54
C LYS A 258 -5.12 -14.78 10.19
N ASP A 259 -5.44 -14.00 9.18
CA ASP A 259 -5.09 -14.22 7.78
C ASP A 259 -4.72 -12.89 7.08
N LEU A 260 -3.50 -12.41 7.34
CA LEU A 260 -2.95 -11.21 6.68
C LEU A 260 -2.78 -11.38 5.16
N GLY A 261 -2.67 -12.63 4.70
CA GLY A 261 -2.47 -12.97 3.31
C GLY A 261 -3.78 -13.14 2.53
N GLU A 262 -4.95 -12.94 3.15
CA GLU A 262 -6.25 -13.04 2.48
C GLU A 262 -6.40 -14.35 1.67
N GLN A 263 -6.06 -15.50 2.31
CA GLN A 263 -6.01 -16.82 1.67
C GLN A 263 -7.31 -17.61 1.81
N TYR A 264 -8.02 -17.42 2.94
CA TYR A 264 -9.15 -18.24 3.34
C TYR A 264 -10.44 -17.41 3.32
N ASP A 265 -11.26 -17.60 2.28
CA ASP A 265 -12.57 -16.98 2.16
C ASP A 265 -13.51 -17.55 3.22
N LEU A 266 -14.00 -16.70 4.11
CA LEU A 266 -14.85 -17.05 5.24
C LEU A 266 -16.34 -16.73 5.02
N LYS A 267 -16.77 -16.32 3.82
CA LYS A 267 -18.14 -15.86 3.58
C LYS A 267 -19.21 -16.93 3.88
N GLU A 268 -18.87 -18.22 3.67
CA GLU A 268 -19.79 -19.33 3.98
C GLU A 268 -19.80 -19.69 5.48
N GLN A 269 -18.69 -19.43 6.19
CA GLN A 269 -18.53 -19.70 7.61
C GLN A 269 -19.08 -18.57 8.49
N GLU A 270 -19.05 -17.33 7.99
CA GLU A 270 -19.43 -16.11 8.68
C GLU A 270 -20.44 -15.29 7.83
N PRO A 271 -21.60 -15.87 7.46
CA PRO A 271 -22.52 -15.25 6.51
C PRO A 271 -23.13 -13.93 7.03
N ASP A 272 -23.34 -13.79 8.33
CA ASP A 272 -23.91 -12.58 8.92
C ASP A 272 -22.92 -11.41 8.83
N ILE A 273 -21.64 -11.66 9.10
CA ILE A 273 -20.59 -10.66 8.96
C ILE A 273 -20.40 -10.28 7.50
N TYR A 274 -20.42 -11.26 6.61
CA TYR A 274 -20.32 -11.00 5.17
C TYR A 274 -21.46 -10.11 4.68
N ALA A 275 -22.71 -10.40 5.09
CA ALA A 275 -23.87 -9.61 4.71
C ALA A 275 -23.79 -8.17 5.24
N GLU A 276 -23.37 -7.99 6.51
CA GLU A 276 -23.15 -6.67 7.12
C GLU A 276 -22.15 -5.84 6.32
N LEU A 277 -20.96 -6.39 6.02
CA LEU A 277 -19.92 -5.67 5.31
C LEU A 277 -20.32 -5.36 3.86
N LEU A 278 -21.06 -6.25 3.22
CA LEU A 278 -21.56 -6.03 1.87
C LEU A 278 -22.60 -4.90 1.83
N GLU A 279 -23.50 -4.81 2.80
CA GLU A 279 -24.47 -3.71 2.93
C GLU A 279 -23.75 -2.37 3.12
N GLU A 280 -22.73 -2.32 3.98
CA GLU A 280 -21.91 -1.12 4.19
C GLU A 280 -21.14 -0.73 2.93
N TRP A 281 -20.61 -1.71 2.17
CA TRP A 281 -19.96 -1.43 0.89
C TRP A 281 -20.95 -0.87 -0.14
N GLU A 282 -22.17 -1.40 -0.22
CA GLU A 282 -23.21 -0.86 -1.10
C GLU A 282 -23.61 0.58 -0.70
N ALA A 283 -23.63 0.89 0.60
CA ALA A 283 -23.87 2.25 1.08
C ALA A 283 -22.75 3.20 0.66
N PHE A 284 -21.48 2.81 0.84
CA PHE A 284 -20.31 3.54 0.35
C PHE A 284 -20.36 3.74 -1.17
N ALA A 285 -20.61 2.68 -1.93
CA ALA A 285 -20.65 2.74 -3.39
C ALA A 285 -21.71 3.72 -3.91
N ARG A 286 -22.88 3.79 -3.24
CA ARG A 286 -23.93 4.79 -3.54
C ARG A 286 -23.48 6.21 -3.18
N GLU A 287 -22.83 6.40 -2.03
CA GLU A 287 -22.34 7.73 -1.58
C GLU A 287 -21.32 8.32 -2.56
N VAL A 288 -20.30 7.52 -2.94
CA VAL A 288 -19.22 7.99 -3.81
C VAL A 288 -19.51 7.79 -5.29
N LYS A 289 -20.66 7.21 -5.63
CA LYS A 289 -21.11 6.95 -7.01
C LYS A 289 -20.13 6.04 -7.78
N VAL A 290 -19.79 4.91 -7.20
CA VAL A 290 -18.99 3.88 -7.88
C VAL A 290 -19.67 3.51 -9.19
N LEU A 291 -18.93 3.60 -10.28
CA LEU A 291 -19.40 3.21 -11.62
C LEU A 291 -19.04 1.74 -11.84
N VAL A 292 -20.05 0.89 -11.95
CA VAL A 292 -19.87 -0.49 -12.37
C VAL A 292 -20.07 -0.54 -13.89
N PRO A 293 -19.06 -0.90 -14.67
CA PRO A 293 -19.20 -1.01 -16.11
C PRO A 293 -20.28 -2.02 -16.48
N PRO A 294 -21.05 -1.80 -17.55
CA PRO A 294 -21.97 -2.81 -18.03
C PRO A 294 -21.23 -4.08 -18.45
N PRO A 295 -21.88 -5.27 -18.38
CA PRO A 295 -21.28 -6.52 -18.82
C PRO A 295 -20.74 -6.39 -20.25
N GLY A 296 -19.48 -6.84 -20.46
CA GLY A 296 -18.81 -6.77 -21.77
C GLY A 296 -18.08 -5.46 -22.08
N PHE A 297 -17.96 -4.56 -21.11
CA PHE A 297 -17.12 -3.37 -21.21
C PHE A 297 -15.72 -3.71 -20.66
N GLU A 298 -14.75 -3.99 -21.55
CA GLU A 298 -13.33 -4.22 -21.22
C GLU A 298 -12.50 -2.94 -21.34
#